data_ca7005a37133e1339655cbe82b6c3f47
#
_entry.id   ca7005a37133e1339655cbe82b6c3f47
#
_cell.length_a   1.000
_cell.length_b   1.000
_cell.length_c   1.000
_cell.angle_alpha   90.00
_cell.angle_beta   90.00
_cell.angle_gamma   90.00
#
_symmetry.space_group_name_H-M   'P 1'
#
loop_
_entity.id
_entity.type
_entity.pdbx_description
1 polymer ?
#
loop_
_entity_poly.entity_id
_entity_poly.type
_entity_poly.pdbx_seq_one_letter_code
_entity_poly.pdbx_strand_id
1 'polypeptide(L)'
;MNTKEFRQWVELFALQSGLSIDRIEALILNAISAYVAKVQSHGKGVYITKLENGQFETFREWELVADDCVMDDPERQWRVLDAVDEGFDEAEVGDTVHVLVASPEPSRTYSSWVHQYLSREIAKIKRGG
;
A
#
# COMPACT_ATOMS: atom_id res chain seq x y z
N MET A 1 -10.81 8.11 0.85
CA MET A 1 -11.60 7.42 1.90
C MET A 1 -11.22 7.98 3.26
N ASN A 2 -12.21 8.32 4.08
CA ASN A 2 -11.95 8.76 5.46
C ASN A 2 -12.15 7.59 6.43
N THR A 3 -11.80 7.80 7.70
CA THR A 3 -11.87 6.76 8.72
C THR A 3 -13.30 6.25 8.95
N LYS A 4 -14.29 7.14 8.82
CA LYS A 4 -15.70 6.77 8.97
C LYS A 4 -16.15 5.82 7.87
N GLU A 5 -15.83 6.12 6.62
CA GLU A 5 -16.11 5.23 5.49
C GLU A 5 -15.39 3.90 5.63
N PHE A 6 -14.14 3.94 6.07
CA PHE A 6 -13.34 2.73 6.31
C PHE A 6 -14.06 1.80 7.29
N ARG A 7 -14.52 2.32 8.43
CA ARG A 7 -15.23 1.53 9.43
C ARG A 7 -16.55 0.98 8.91
N GLN A 8 -17.29 1.78 8.16
CA GLN A 8 -18.56 1.35 7.55
C GLN A 8 -18.30 0.21 6.55
N TRP A 9 -17.28 0.32 5.75
CA TRP A 9 -16.94 -0.72 4.76
C TRP A 9 -16.44 -2.00 5.44
N VAL A 10 -15.65 -1.88 6.49
CA VAL A 10 -15.20 -3.04 7.27
C VAL A 10 -16.40 -3.82 7.79
N GLU A 11 -17.33 -3.14 8.42
CA GLU A 11 -18.53 -3.79 8.97
C GLU A 11 -19.39 -4.42 7.88
N LEU A 12 -19.65 -3.70 6.80
CA LEU A 12 -20.47 -4.19 5.70
C LEU A 12 -19.87 -5.41 5.02
N PHE A 13 -18.60 -5.33 4.65
CA PHE A 13 -17.94 -6.44 3.96
C PHE A 13 -17.72 -7.65 4.88
N ALA A 14 -17.44 -7.44 6.15
CA ALA A 14 -17.32 -8.54 7.11
C ALA A 14 -18.66 -9.27 7.25
N LEU A 15 -19.77 -8.51 7.37
CA LEU A 15 -21.11 -9.09 7.46
C LEU A 15 -21.48 -9.86 6.20
N GLN A 16 -21.25 -9.31 5.03
CA GLN A 16 -21.62 -9.94 3.76
C GLN A 16 -20.75 -11.14 3.41
N SER A 17 -19.48 -11.11 3.76
CA SER A 17 -18.52 -12.15 3.36
C SER A 17 -18.36 -13.26 4.39
N GLY A 18 -18.66 -13.00 5.64
CA GLY A 18 -18.35 -13.90 6.76
C GLY A 18 -16.88 -13.91 7.17
N LEU A 19 -16.04 -13.06 6.56
CA LEU A 19 -14.65 -12.94 6.94
C LEU A 19 -14.51 -12.08 8.20
N SER A 20 -13.40 -12.24 8.94
CA SER A 20 -13.14 -11.47 10.14
C SER A 20 -12.94 -10.00 9.84
N ILE A 21 -13.21 -9.16 10.83
CA ILE A 21 -12.96 -7.71 10.75
C ILE A 21 -11.50 -7.43 10.43
N ASP A 22 -10.58 -8.11 11.11
CA ASP A 22 -9.13 -7.92 10.90
C ASP A 22 -8.73 -8.25 9.46
N ARG A 23 -9.31 -9.28 8.88
CA ARG A 23 -9.01 -9.68 7.51
C ARG A 23 -9.53 -8.66 6.50
N ILE A 24 -10.74 -8.14 6.73
CA ILE A 24 -11.30 -7.10 5.87
C ILE A 24 -10.49 -5.80 5.99
N GLU A 25 -10.08 -5.41 7.20
CA GLU A 25 -9.22 -4.23 7.39
C GLU A 25 -7.93 -4.37 6.58
N ALA A 26 -7.27 -5.52 6.67
CA ALA A 26 -6.05 -5.78 5.91
C ALA A 26 -6.27 -5.68 4.40
N LEU A 27 -7.39 -6.20 3.90
CA LEU A 27 -7.72 -6.13 2.48
C LEU A 27 -7.96 -4.69 2.01
N ILE A 28 -8.61 -3.87 2.83
CA ILE A 28 -8.84 -2.46 2.50
C ILE A 28 -7.50 -1.71 2.45
N LEU A 29 -6.63 -1.91 3.42
CA LEU A 29 -5.30 -1.28 3.43
C LEU A 29 -4.49 -1.70 2.20
N ASN A 30 -4.54 -2.97 1.82
CA ASN A 30 -3.90 -3.46 0.60
C ASN A 30 -4.52 -2.83 -0.66
N ALA A 31 -5.83 -2.64 -0.68
CA ALA A 31 -6.52 -1.98 -1.80
C ALA A 31 -6.04 -0.54 -1.97
N ILE A 32 -5.88 0.19 -0.87
CA ILE A 32 -5.36 1.57 -0.90
C ILE A 32 -3.93 1.58 -1.46
N SER A 33 -3.08 0.68 -0.96
CA SER A 33 -1.69 0.57 -1.44
C SER A 33 -1.64 0.28 -2.94
N ALA A 34 -2.47 -0.64 -3.43
CA ALA A 34 -2.52 -0.99 -4.85
C ALA A 34 -3.02 0.17 -5.71
N TYR A 35 -3.98 0.94 -5.20
CA TYR A 35 -4.46 2.14 -5.91
C TYR A 35 -3.37 3.20 -6.03
N VAL A 36 -2.64 3.46 -4.94
CA VAL A 36 -1.52 4.41 -4.95
C VAL A 36 -0.43 3.95 -5.91
N ALA A 37 -0.10 2.67 -5.90
CA ALA A 37 0.89 2.10 -6.82
C ALA A 37 0.47 2.31 -8.28
N LYS A 38 -0.81 2.07 -8.59
CA LYS A 38 -1.35 2.27 -9.94
C LYS A 38 -1.21 3.72 -10.39
N VAL A 39 -1.55 4.66 -9.53
CA VAL A 39 -1.56 6.09 -9.87
C VAL A 39 -0.14 6.65 -9.94
N GLN A 40 0.74 6.28 -9.02
CA GLN A 40 2.08 6.88 -8.91
C GLN A 40 3.16 6.18 -9.71
N SER A 41 3.05 4.87 -9.91
CA SER A 41 4.11 4.10 -10.57
C SER A 41 3.59 3.06 -11.55
N HIS A 42 2.36 3.19 -12.02
CA HIS A 42 1.73 2.23 -12.95
C HIS A 42 1.78 0.78 -12.42
N GLY A 43 1.70 0.61 -11.10
CA GLY A 43 1.72 -0.68 -10.45
C GLY A 43 3.11 -1.29 -10.23
N LYS A 44 4.18 -0.56 -10.52
CA LYS A 44 5.55 -1.09 -10.48
C LYS A 44 6.21 -0.99 -9.11
N GLY A 45 5.89 0.03 -8.32
CA GLY A 45 6.46 0.21 -6.99
C GLY A 45 5.77 -0.66 -5.95
N VAL A 46 6.43 -0.86 -4.81
CA VAL A 46 5.88 -1.54 -3.64
C VAL A 46 5.42 -0.48 -2.65
N TYR A 47 4.18 -0.59 -2.20
CA TYR A 47 3.56 0.38 -1.28
C TYR A 47 2.92 -0.35 -0.11
N ILE A 48 2.98 0.29 1.06
CA ILE A 48 2.38 -0.21 2.30
C ILE A 48 1.53 0.91 2.89
N THR A 49 0.28 0.61 3.21
CA THR A 49 -0.63 1.56 3.85
C THR A 49 -0.91 1.12 5.28
N LYS A 50 -0.84 2.07 6.19
CA LYS A 50 -1.11 1.86 7.61
C LYS A 50 -2.19 2.84 8.07
N LEU A 51 -3.00 2.41 9.03
CA LEU A 51 -3.93 3.28 9.75
C LEU A 51 -3.31 3.59 11.10
N GLU A 52 -2.90 4.83 11.32
CA GLU A 52 -2.30 5.28 12.57
C GLU A 52 -2.96 6.58 13.02
N ASN A 53 -3.34 6.64 14.30
CA ASN A 53 -3.96 7.82 14.90
C ASN A 53 -5.15 8.35 14.09
N GLY A 54 -5.96 7.44 13.55
CA GLY A 54 -7.14 7.78 12.76
C GLY A 54 -6.86 8.27 11.35
N GLN A 55 -5.62 8.17 10.89
CA GLN A 55 -5.21 8.61 9.54
C GLN A 55 -4.58 7.48 8.76
N PHE A 56 -4.85 7.46 7.45
CA PHE A 56 -4.18 6.55 6.53
C PHE A 56 -2.87 7.18 6.06
N GLU A 57 -1.79 6.42 6.18
CA GLU A 57 -0.49 6.81 5.67
C GLU A 57 0.02 5.73 4.74
N THR A 58 0.42 6.10 3.53
CA THR A 58 0.98 5.19 2.55
C THR A 58 2.45 5.50 2.36
N PHE A 59 3.27 4.44 2.39
CA PHE A 59 4.71 4.53 2.23
C PHE A 59 5.14 3.73 1.01
N ARG A 60 6.06 4.27 0.23
CA ARG A 60 6.72 3.51 -0.82
C ARG A 60 7.94 2.81 -0.21
N GLU A 61 8.04 1.51 -0.50
CA GLU A 61 9.15 0.69 -0.01
C GLU A 61 10.26 0.64 -1.06
N TRP A 62 11.49 0.85 -0.61
CA TRP A 62 12.67 0.77 -1.46
C TRP A 62 13.67 -0.21 -0.86
N GLU A 63 14.21 -1.09 -1.71
CA GLU A 63 15.32 -1.98 -1.37
C GLU A 63 16.63 -1.28 -1.71
N LEU A 64 17.55 -1.21 -0.76
CA LEU A 64 18.82 -0.50 -0.94
C LEU A 64 19.88 -1.41 -1.55
N VAL A 65 20.51 -0.92 -2.61
CA VAL A 65 21.58 -1.61 -3.32
C VAL A 65 22.85 -0.77 -3.28
N ALA A 66 24.00 -1.40 -3.61
CA ALA A 66 25.28 -0.72 -3.62
C ALA A 66 25.30 0.42 -4.65
N ASP A 67 26.06 1.48 -4.37
CA ASP A 67 26.14 2.67 -5.24
C ASP A 67 26.72 2.38 -6.61
N ASP A 68 27.58 1.38 -6.72
CA ASP A 68 28.19 0.95 -7.98
C ASP A 68 27.45 -0.21 -8.67
N CYS A 69 26.30 -0.62 -8.10
CA CYS A 69 25.51 -1.71 -8.64
C CYS A 69 24.64 -1.26 -9.82
N VAL A 70 24.48 -2.13 -10.82
CA VAL A 70 23.45 -1.95 -11.85
C VAL A 70 22.13 -2.36 -11.24
N MET A 71 21.14 -1.45 -11.24
CA MET A 71 19.83 -1.74 -10.67
C MET A 71 19.01 -2.62 -11.62
N ASP A 72 18.60 -3.79 -11.13
CA ASP A 72 17.73 -4.71 -11.87
C ASP A 72 16.29 -4.19 -11.96
N ASP A 73 15.84 -3.48 -10.93
CA ASP A 73 14.47 -2.97 -10.84
C ASP A 73 14.48 -1.56 -10.26
N PRO A 74 14.67 -0.52 -11.10
CA PRO A 74 14.73 0.87 -10.62
C PRO A 74 13.47 1.37 -9.93
N GLU A 75 12.31 0.71 -10.15
CA GLU A 75 11.06 1.08 -9.52
C GLU A 75 10.96 0.60 -8.07
N ARG A 76 11.83 -0.32 -7.65
CA ARG A 76 11.84 -0.92 -6.31
C ARG A 76 13.16 -0.77 -5.58
N GLN A 77 14.20 -0.34 -6.28
CA GLN A 77 15.56 -0.26 -5.75
C GLN A 77 16.06 1.17 -5.72
N TRP A 78 16.82 1.49 -4.68
CA TRP A 78 17.57 2.74 -4.52
C TRP A 78 19.01 2.42 -4.21
N ARG A 79 19.89 3.29 -4.66
CA ARG A 79 21.28 3.25 -4.18
C ARG A 79 21.35 3.83 -2.77
N VAL A 80 22.29 3.34 -1.96
CA VAL A 80 22.47 3.81 -0.58
C VAL A 80 22.67 5.32 -0.53
N LEU A 81 23.44 5.91 -1.45
CA LEU A 81 23.64 7.36 -1.52
C LEU A 81 22.32 8.13 -1.69
N ASP A 82 21.42 7.62 -2.52
CA ASP A 82 20.10 8.26 -2.71
C ASP A 82 19.29 8.23 -1.42
N ALA A 83 19.34 7.14 -0.67
CA ALA A 83 18.67 7.03 0.61
C ALA A 83 19.26 7.99 1.65
N VAL A 84 20.58 8.08 1.70
CA VAL A 84 21.28 9.01 2.62
C VAL A 84 20.89 10.46 2.29
N ASP A 85 20.82 10.83 1.01
CA ASP A 85 20.40 12.17 0.57
C ASP A 85 18.97 12.50 1.01
N GLU A 86 18.11 11.49 1.15
CA GLU A 86 16.73 11.65 1.61
C GLU A 86 16.61 11.61 3.15
N GLY A 87 17.72 11.49 3.88
CA GLY A 87 17.73 11.55 5.33
C GLY A 87 17.90 10.22 6.05
N PHE A 88 18.09 9.11 5.35
CA PHE A 88 18.33 7.79 5.94
C PHE A 88 19.82 7.60 6.20
N ASP A 89 20.38 8.33 7.15
CA ASP A 89 21.84 8.44 7.37
C ASP A 89 22.53 7.13 7.73
N GLU A 90 21.82 6.20 8.34
CA GLU A 90 22.36 4.90 8.74
C GLU A 90 22.03 3.76 7.78
N ALA A 91 21.56 4.09 6.58
CA ALA A 91 21.14 3.11 5.60
C ALA A 91 22.33 2.30 5.06
N GLU A 92 22.12 0.99 4.91
CA GLU A 92 23.11 0.06 4.40
C GLU A 92 22.54 -0.79 3.27
N VAL A 93 23.42 -1.40 2.46
CA VAL A 93 23.03 -2.32 1.40
C VAL A 93 22.21 -3.47 2.00
N GLY A 94 21.09 -3.79 1.36
CA GLY A 94 20.17 -4.83 1.80
C GLY A 94 19.08 -4.34 2.73
N ASP A 95 19.18 -3.12 3.23
CA ASP A 95 18.12 -2.51 4.03
C ASP A 95 16.91 -2.18 3.18
N THR A 96 15.77 -2.12 3.82
CA THR A 96 14.52 -1.62 3.23
C THR A 96 14.15 -0.31 3.91
N VAL A 97 13.85 0.72 3.14
CA VAL A 97 13.40 2.02 3.66
C VAL A 97 11.99 2.31 3.18
N HIS A 98 11.25 3.07 4.00
CA HIS A 98 9.87 3.47 3.70
C HIS A 98 9.79 4.99 3.62
N VAL A 99 9.30 5.49 2.49
CA VAL A 99 9.16 6.92 2.24
C VAL A 99 7.68 7.26 2.14
N LEU A 100 7.22 8.19 2.98
CA LEU A 100 5.85 8.65 2.96
C LEU A 100 5.52 9.26 1.61
N VAL A 101 4.41 8.84 1.01
CA VAL A 101 3.92 9.38 -0.25
C VAL A 101 2.58 10.07 -0.05
N ALA A 102 2.20 10.91 -1.01
CA ALA A 102 0.93 11.63 -0.94
C ALA A 102 -0.24 10.65 -0.98
N SER A 103 -1.21 10.86 -0.10
CA SER A 103 -2.46 10.10 -0.11
C SER A 103 -3.33 10.52 -1.30
N PRO A 104 -4.08 9.58 -1.90
CA PRO A 104 -5.00 9.94 -2.96
C PRO A 104 -6.11 10.84 -2.41
N GLU A 105 -6.55 11.80 -3.23
CA GLU A 105 -7.69 12.62 -2.87
C GLU A 105 -8.97 11.80 -2.91
N PRO A 106 -9.90 12.03 -1.97
CA PRO A 106 -11.20 11.37 -1.99
C PRO A 106 -11.92 11.63 -3.32
N SER A 107 -12.35 10.57 -3.99
CA SER A 107 -13.06 10.66 -5.26
C SER A 107 -13.94 9.43 -5.46
N ARG A 108 -14.90 9.55 -6.38
CA ARG A 108 -15.72 8.41 -6.77
C ARG A 108 -14.87 7.31 -7.41
N THR A 109 -13.91 7.69 -8.22
CA THR A 109 -13.00 6.76 -8.89
C THR A 109 -12.21 5.94 -7.86
N TYR A 110 -11.66 6.61 -6.86
CA TYR A 110 -10.93 5.96 -5.79
C TYR A 110 -11.83 4.98 -5.02
N SER A 111 -12.99 5.44 -4.56
CA SER A 111 -13.92 4.60 -3.80
C SER A 111 -14.39 3.39 -4.61
N SER A 112 -14.73 3.58 -5.88
CA SER A 112 -15.13 2.48 -6.77
C SER A 112 -14.03 1.47 -6.95
N TRP A 113 -12.79 1.93 -7.11
CA TRP A 113 -11.64 1.05 -7.30
C TRP A 113 -11.41 0.17 -6.07
N VAL A 114 -11.46 0.77 -4.88
CA VAL A 114 -11.30 0.04 -3.61
C VAL A 114 -12.42 -0.99 -3.45
N HIS A 115 -13.66 -0.61 -3.74
CA HIS A 115 -14.81 -1.51 -3.66
C HIS A 115 -14.65 -2.71 -4.61
N GLN A 116 -14.25 -2.47 -5.84
CA GLN A 116 -14.04 -3.54 -6.83
C GLN A 116 -12.88 -4.46 -6.43
N TYR A 117 -11.81 -3.89 -5.90
CA TYR A 117 -10.67 -4.67 -5.40
C TYR A 117 -11.13 -5.61 -4.28
N LEU A 118 -11.86 -5.10 -3.30
CA LEU A 118 -12.38 -5.90 -2.18
C LEU A 118 -13.27 -7.03 -2.67
N SER A 119 -14.22 -6.73 -3.55
CA SER A 119 -15.16 -7.73 -4.07
C SER A 119 -14.41 -8.85 -4.78
N ARG A 120 -13.40 -8.49 -5.57
CA ARG A 120 -12.60 -9.48 -6.30
C ARG A 120 -11.75 -10.35 -5.37
N GLU A 121 -11.09 -9.73 -4.38
CA GLU A 121 -10.24 -10.46 -3.45
C GLU A 121 -11.06 -11.38 -2.53
N ILE A 122 -12.21 -10.92 -2.06
CA ILE A 122 -13.12 -11.73 -1.26
C ILE A 122 -13.59 -12.93 -2.07
N ALA A 123 -13.95 -12.75 -3.34
CA ALA A 123 -14.36 -13.83 -4.21
C ALA A 123 -13.24 -14.88 -4.39
N LYS A 124 -12.00 -14.43 -4.52
CA LYS A 124 -10.84 -15.35 -4.60
C LYS A 124 -10.68 -16.17 -3.32
N ILE A 125 -10.77 -15.52 -2.16
CA ILE A 125 -10.65 -16.19 -0.87
C ILE A 125 -11.73 -17.25 -0.72
N LYS A 126 -12.97 -16.95 -1.06
CA LYS A 126 -14.09 -17.90 -0.95
C LYS A 126 -13.97 -19.08 -1.91
N ARG A 127 -13.37 -18.86 -3.09
CA ARG A 127 -13.15 -19.96 -4.06
C ARG A 127 -11.97 -20.85 -3.67
N GLY A 128 -10.96 -20.26 -3.05
CA GLY A 128 -9.75 -20.99 -2.67
C GLY A 128 -9.87 -21.79 -1.40
N GLY A 129 -10.99 -21.70 -0.76
CA GLY A 129 -11.23 -22.50 0.41
C GLY A 129 -11.66 -21.71 1.58
#